data_d4510dc988cd22cde0031cb15a0c6811
#
_entry.id   d4510dc988cd22cde0031cb15a0c6811
#
_cell.length_a   1.000
_cell.length_b   1.000
_cell.length_c   1.000
_cell.angle_alpha   90.00
_cell.angle_beta   90.00
_cell.angle_gamma   90.00
#
_symmetry.space_group_name_H-M   'P 1'
#
loop_
_entity.id
_entity.type
_entity.pdbx_description
1 polymer ?
#
loop_
_entity_poly.entity_id
_entity_poly.type
_entity_poly.pdbx_seq_one_letter_code
_entity_poly.pdbx_strand_id
1 'polypeptide(L)'
;MADKRRFDLFADFLVSRFTAPRVFDVAGGQGRLNEALTQRGRTVTTFDLRHKHLPVKHYAQRIFTLDEPCEAELVVGMHPDGATRVIIQYAAKHRLPFAVVPCCSDNGMPYNPWMRHLAELARESGFAQVEEVKLAMDGRARVLVGHPEVQAHPV
;
A
#
# COMPACT_ATOMS: atom_id res chain seq x y z
N MET A 1 -5.98 1.02 -19.70
CA MET A 1 -7.02 1.65 -18.87
C MET A 1 -7.09 0.92 -17.54
N ALA A 2 -7.15 1.64 -16.44
CA ALA A 2 -7.21 1.02 -15.12
C ALA A 2 -8.59 0.37 -14.88
N ASP A 3 -8.59 -0.79 -14.24
CA ASP A 3 -9.82 -1.50 -13.89
C ASP A 3 -10.60 -0.69 -12.83
N LYS A 4 -11.88 -0.48 -13.06
CA LYS A 4 -12.74 0.28 -12.13
C LYS A 4 -12.94 -0.45 -10.80
N ARG A 5 -12.75 -1.76 -10.77
CA ARG A 5 -12.90 -2.59 -9.57
C ARG A 5 -11.66 -2.62 -8.70
N ARG A 6 -10.57 -1.98 -9.13
CA ARG A 6 -9.26 -2.13 -8.50
C ARG A 6 -9.24 -1.79 -7.00
N PHE A 7 -9.99 -0.78 -6.59
CA PHE A 7 -10.01 -0.37 -5.19
C PHE A 7 -10.75 -1.39 -4.31
N ASP A 8 -11.88 -1.90 -4.78
CA ASP A 8 -12.63 -2.92 -4.04
C ASP A 8 -11.86 -4.23 -4.01
N LEU A 9 -11.24 -4.64 -5.11
CA LEU A 9 -10.45 -5.86 -5.17
C LEU A 9 -9.24 -5.79 -4.23
N PHE A 10 -8.55 -4.65 -4.21
CA PHE A 10 -7.43 -4.47 -3.30
C PHE A 10 -7.90 -4.40 -1.84
N ALA A 11 -9.00 -3.70 -1.58
CA ALA A 11 -9.56 -3.63 -0.23
C ALA A 11 -9.96 -5.03 0.29
N ASP A 12 -10.61 -5.84 -0.54
CA ASP A 12 -10.95 -7.23 -0.18
C ASP A 12 -9.70 -8.06 0.13
N PHE A 13 -8.65 -7.91 -0.69
CA PHE A 13 -7.36 -8.55 -0.45
C PHE A 13 -6.80 -8.14 0.92
N LEU A 14 -6.76 -6.85 1.20
CA LEU A 14 -6.19 -6.31 2.44
C LEU A 14 -6.93 -6.81 3.67
N VAL A 15 -8.26 -6.77 3.66
CA VAL A 15 -9.03 -7.21 4.84
C VAL A 15 -8.99 -8.73 5.03
N SER A 16 -8.75 -9.49 3.97
CA SER A 16 -8.59 -10.95 4.08
C SER A 16 -7.21 -11.34 4.64
N ARG A 17 -6.20 -10.50 4.45
CA ARG A 17 -4.81 -10.78 4.81
C ARG A 17 -4.37 -10.13 6.11
N PHE A 18 -4.97 -9.01 6.48
CA PHE A 18 -4.53 -8.20 7.62
C PHE A 18 -5.70 -7.89 8.54
N THR A 19 -5.46 -8.04 9.85
CA THR A 19 -6.43 -7.65 10.87
C THR A 19 -6.24 -6.19 11.32
N ALA A 20 -5.29 -5.47 10.73
CA ALA A 20 -4.91 -4.10 11.06
C ALA A 20 -6.13 -3.17 11.04
N PRO A 21 -6.58 -2.65 12.19
CA PRO A 21 -7.75 -1.77 12.23
C PRO A 21 -7.45 -0.37 11.66
N ARG A 22 -6.20 0.09 11.76
CA ARG A 22 -5.78 1.41 11.28
C ARG A 22 -4.80 1.26 10.13
N VAL A 23 -5.09 1.94 9.04
CA VAL A 23 -4.34 1.81 7.78
C VAL A 23 -3.93 3.19 7.28
N PHE A 24 -2.67 3.33 6.85
CA PHE A 24 -2.21 4.50 6.10
C PHE A 24 -2.29 4.17 4.61
N ASP A 25 -3.05 4.99 3.88
CA ASP A 25 -3.23 4.93 2.43
C ASP A 25 -2.39 6.05 1.79
N VAL A 26 -1.23 5.68 1.27
CA VAL A 26 -0.23 6.65 0.80
C VAL A 26 -0.40 6.92 -0.69
N ALA A 27 -0.39 8.20 -1.05
CA ALA A 27 -0.66 8.69 -2.41
C ALA A 27 -2.03 8.21 -2.91
N GLY A 28 -3.03 8.31 -2.04
CA GLY A 28 -4.36 7.73 -2.26
C GLY A 28 -5.26 8.51 -3.19
N GLY A 29 -4.78 9.60 -3.79
CA GLY A 29 -5.53 10.35 -4.81
C GLY A 29 -6.85 10.87 -4.28
N GLN A 30 -7.95 10.47 -4.91
CA GLN A 30 -9.29 10.90 -4.50
C GLN A 30 -9.80 10.27 -3.21
N GLY A 31 -9.11 9.27 -2.67
CA GLY A 31 -9.53 8.57 -1.46
C GLY A 31 -10.44 7.37 -1.71
N ARG A 32 -10.41 6.79 -2.91
CA ARG A 32 -11.27 5.65 -3.26
C ARG A 32 -10.91 4.39 -2.47
N LEU A 33 -9.62 4.15 -2.23
CA LEU A 33 -9.20 3.03 -1.39
C LEU A 33 -9.62 3.26 0.07
N ASN A 34 -9.49 4.50 0.56
CA ASN A 34 -9.98 4.88 1.88
C ASN A 34 -11.47 4.54 2.02
N GLU A 35 -12.28 4.98 1.07
CA GLU A 35 -13.72 4.71 1.07
C GLU A 35 -13.99 3.19 1.11
N ALA A 36 -13.30 2.42 0.26
CA ALA A 36 -13.49 0.98 0.18
C ALA A 36 -13.10 0.28 1.48
N LEU A 37 -11.99 0.65 2.10
CA LEU A 37 -11.53 0.08 3.38
C LEU A 37 -12.41 0.52 4.55
N THR A 38 -12.88 1.77 4.54
CA THR A 38 -13.77 2.28 5.57
C THR A 38 -15.10 1.52 5.55
N GLN A 39 -15.63 1.22 4.36
CA GLN A 39 -16.82 0.38 4.21
C GLN A 39 -16.63 -1.03 4.76
N ARG A 40 -15.39 -1.49 4.86
CA ARG A 40 -15.02 -2.81 5.40
C ARG A 40 -14.55 -2.76 6.85
N GLY A 41 -14.83 -1.65 7.54
CA GLY A 41 -14.60 -1.52 8.98
C GLY A 41 -13.19 -1.10 9.39
N ARG A 42 -12.39 -0.59 8.46
CA ARG A 42 -11.05 -0.07 8.79
C ARG A 42 -11.08 1.43 9.00
N THR A 43 -10.19 1.93 9.85
CA THR A 43 -9.95 3.36 10.03
C THR A 43 -8.75 3.74 9.16
N VAL A 44 -8.96 4.59 8.17
CA VAL A 44 -7.96 4.88 7.15
C VAL A 44 -7.62 6.36 7.12
N THR A 45 -6.32 6.67 7.09
CA THR A 45 -5.85 8.02 6.79
C THR A 45 -5.20 8.00 5.42
N THR A 46 -5.69 8.84 4.52
CA THR A 46 -5.12 9.00 3.18
C THR A 46 -4.17 10.20 3.17
N PHE A 47 -3.02 10.03 2.55
CA PHE A 47 -2.02 11.09 2.34
C PHE A 47 -1.88 11.39 0.86
N ASP A 48 -2.15 12.62 0.46
CA ASP A 48 -1.95 13.08 -0.91
C ASP A 48 -1.98 14.61 -0.93
N LEU A 49 -1.47 15.22 -1.99
CA LEU A 49 -1.51 16.67 -2.16
C LEU A 49 -2.81 17.15 -2.83
N ARG A 50 -3.69 16.23 -3.20
CA ARG A 50 -4.89 16.55 -3.97
C ARG A 50 -5.89 17.37 -3.14
N HIS A 51 -6.39 18.48 -3.72
CA HIS A 51 -7.41 19.34 -3.09
C HIS A 51 -8.81 18.78 -3.23
N LYS A 52 -9.10 18.13 -4.37
CA LYS A 52 -10.42 17.55 -4.64
C LYS A 52 -10.38 16.06 -4.40
N HIS A 53 -11.13 15.60 -3.43
CA HIS A 53 -11.22 14.19 -3.06
C HIS A 53 -12.61 13.86 -2.52
N LEU A 54 -12.88 12.57 -2.34
CA LEU A 54 -14.11 12.09 -1.73
C LEU A 54 -14.19 12.54 -0.26
N PRO A 55 -15.40 12.64 0.29
CA PRO A 55 -15.59 13.05 1.69
C PRO A 55 -15.24 11.92 2.67
N VAL A 56 -14.00 11.49 2.67
CA VAL A 56 -13.49 10.49 3.60
C VAL A 56 -13.13 11.16 4.94
N LYS A 57 -13.21 10.40 6.01
CA LYS A 57 -13.09 10.93 7.37
C LYS A 57 -11.72 11.50 7.70
N HIS A 58 -10.66 10.84 7.24
CA HIS A 58 -9.27 11.23 7.52
C HIS A 58 -8.48 11.38 6.23
N TYR A 59 -8.32 12.60 5.79
CA TYR A 59 -7.54 12.93 4.61
C TYR A 59 -6.49 13.99 4.98
N ALA A 60 -5.22 13.59 4.92
CA ALA A 60 -4.10 14.48 5.20
C ALA A 60 -3.55 15.01 3.88
N GLN A 61 -3.80 16.29 3.60
CA GLN A 61 -3.38 16.93 2.35
C GLN A 61 -1.91 17.35 2.45
N ARG A 62 -1.03 16.35 2.45
CA ARG A 62 0.42 16.55 2.52
C ARG A 62 1.15 15.33 1.97
N ILE A 63 2.43 15.52 1.64
CA ILE A 63 3.31 14.43 1.23
C ILE A 63 3.59 13.53 2.44
N PHE A 64 3.48 12.21 2.23
CA PHE A 64 3.85 11.21 3.23
C PHE A 64 5.38 11.11 3.30
N THR A 65 5.95 11.27 4.50
CA THR A 65 7.39 11.19 4.73
C THR A 65 7.71 10.19 5.84
N LEU A 66 8.99 9.89 6.00
CA LEU A 66 9.46 9.00 7.07
C LEU A 66 9.21 9.57 8.48
N ASP A 67 8.98 10.88 8.59
CA ASP A 67 8.75 11.54 9.87
C ASP A 67 7.29 11.50 10.33
N GLU A 68 6.40 10.95 9.51
CA GLU A 68 4.98 10.86 9.87
C GLU A 68 4.82 10.05 11.17
N PRO A 69 4.11 10.57 12.19
CA PRO A 69 3.84 9.80 13.40
C PRO A 69 3.12 8.48 13.08
N CYS A 70 3.54 7.39 13.71
CA CYS A 70 3.02 6.07 13.41
C CYS A 70 1.72 5.79 14.16
N GLU A 71 0.59 5.99 13.51
CA GLU A 71 -0.74 5.74 14.04
C GLU A 71 -1.48 4.67 13.25
N ALA A 72 -0.73 3.77 12.63
CA ALA A 72 -1.32 2.69 11.81
C ALA A 72 -0.59 1.38 12.06
N GLU A 73 -1.27 0.29 11.74
CA GLU A 73 -0.72 -1.07 11.80
C GLU A 73 -0.38 -1.64 10.42
N LEU A 74 -0.74 -0.92 9.36
CA LEU A 74 -0.50 -1.32 7.96
C LEU A 74 -0.34 -0.09 7.09
N VAL A 75 0.62 -0.13 6.17
CA VAL A 75 0.84 0.95 5.20
C VAL A 75 0.62 0.40 3.79
N VAL A 76 -0.23 1.05 3.02
CA VAL A 76 -0.61 0.57 1.69
C VAL A 76 -0.56 1.67 0.64
N GLY A 77 -0.52 1.26 -0.62
CA GLY A 77 -0.64 2.16 -1.75
C GLY A 77 -1.12 1.43 -2.99
N MET A 78 -2.13 2.00 -3.65
CA MET A 78 -2.61 1.55 -4.96
C MET A 78 -2.07 2.49 -6.02
N HIS A 79 -1.17 2.00 -6.87
CA HIS A 79 -0.47 2.79 -7.88
C HIS A 79 0.13 4.08 -7.28
N PRO A 80 0.96 3.97 -6.23
CA PRO A 80 1.43 5.16 -5.51
C PRO A 80 2.55 5.91 -6.23
N ASP A 81 2.94 5.49 -7.43
CA ASP A 81 3.94 6.14 -8.28
C ASP A 81 5.25 6.44 -7.51
N GLY A 82 5.64 7.71 -7.39
CA GLY A 82 6.88 8.08 -6.71
C GLY A 82 6.92 7.83 -5.20
N ALA A 83 5.82 7.40 -4.59
CA ALA A 83 5.74 7.13 -3.15
C ALA A 83 6.00 5.66 -2.76
N THR A 84 6.25 4.78 -3.73
CA THR A 84 6.40 3.35 -3.43
C THR A 84 7.58 3.06 -2.50
N ARG A 85 8.73 3.69 -2.73
CA ARG A 85 9.91 3.49 -1.87
C ARG A 85 9.67 3.95 -0.44
N VAL A 86 9.07 5.12 -0.25
CA VAL A 86 8.84 5.65 1.09
C VAL A 86 7.85 4.81 1.88
N ILE A 87 6.89 4.17 1.22
CA ILE A 87 5.99 3.21 1.87
C ILE A 87 6.80 2.06 2.48
N ILE A 88 7.68 1.45 1.70
CA ILE A 88 8.51 0.33 2.14
C ILE A 88 9.45 0.76 3.27
N GLN A 89 10.10 1.90 3.10
CA GLN A 89 11.05 2.43 4.08
C GLN A 89 10.37 2.82 5.39
N TYR A 90 9.19 3.43 5.32
CA TYR A 90 8.41 3.79 6.50
C TYR A 90 7.95 2.54 7.26
N ALA A 91 7.42 1.57 6.54
CA ALA A 91 6.99 0.31 7.16
C ALA A 91 8.17 -0.40 7.83
N ALA A 92 9.35 -0.42 7.19
CA ALA A 92 10.56 -0.98 7.79
C ALA A 92 10.96 -0.25 9.07
N LYS A 93 10.94 1.09 9.04
CA LYS A 93 11.29 1.92 10.20
C LYS A 93 10.43 1.63 11.41
N HIS A 94 9.13 1.42 11.20
CA HIS A 94 8.16 1.20 12.27
C HIS A 94 7.80 -0.27 12.48
N ARG A 95 8.48 -1.18 11.76
CA ARG A 95 8.26 -2.63 11.83
C ARG A 95 6.81 -3.01 11.57
N LEU A 96 6.23 -2.41 10.53
CA LEU A 96 4.87 -2.67 10.08
C LEU A 96 4.88 -3.49 8.80
N PRO A 97 3.82 -4.26 8.53
CA PRO A 97 3.61 -4.81 7.19
C PRO A 97 3.25 -3.69 6.20
N PHE A 98 3.52 -3.95 4.94
CA PHE A 98 3.08 -3.08 3.85
C PHE A 98 2.47 -3.91 2.73
N ALA A 99 1.63 -3.26 1.92
CA ALA A 99 1.11 -3.83 0.68
C ALA A 99 1.00 -2.72 -0.36
N VAL A 100 1.64 -2.90 -1.50
CA VAL A 100 1.61 -1.93 -2.59
C VAL A 100 1.28 -2.60 -3.91
N VAL A 101 0.55 -1.90 -4.75
CA VAL A 101 0.29 -2.31 -6.13
C VAL A 101 1.02 -1.31 -7.04
N PRO A 102 2.31 -1.56 -7.37
CA PRO A 102 3.08 -0.62 -8.17
C PRO A 102 2.56 -0.51 -9.60
N CYS A 103 2.69 0.67 -10.19
CA CYS A 103 2.36 0.91 -11.59
C CYS A 103 3.59 1.34 -12.35
N CYS A 104 4.17 2.48 -11.98
CA CYS A 104 5.32 3.06 -12.65
C CYS A 104 6.51 3.16 -11.70
N SER A 105 7.72 3.05 -12.25
CA SER A 105 8.93 3.29 -11.45
C SER A 105 9.17 4.79 -11.27
N ASP A 106 9.99 5.12 -10.29
CA ASP A 106 10.41 6.51 -10.04
C ASP A 106 11.68 6.89 -10.81
N ASN A 107 12.27 5.96 -11.57
CA ASN A 107 13.56 6.14 -12.25
C ASN A 107 13.57 5.64 -13.69
N GLY A 108 12.41 5.43 -14.31
CA GLY A 108 12.29 4.96 -15.69
C GLY A 108 12.52 3.46 -15.89
N MET A 109 12.68 2.71 -14.80
CA MET A 109 12.87 1.26 -14.89
C MET A 109 11.62 0.56 -15.43
N PRO A 110 11.74 -0.44 -16.34
CA PRO A 110 10.60 -1.23 -16.79
C PRO A 110 9.92 -1.96 -15.64
N TYR A 111 8.66 -2.34 -15.82
CA TYR A 111 7.82 -2.88 -14.77
C TYR A 111 8.38 -4.11 -14.06
N ASN A 112 8.76 -5.15 -14.81
CA ASN A 112 9.26 -6.38 -14.17
C ASN A 112 10.57 -6.16 -13.40
N PRO A 113 11.59 -5.46 -13.95
CA PRO A 113 12.76 -5.07 -13.17
C PRO A 113 12.40 -4.21 -11.95
N TRP A 114 11.43 -3.29 -12.08
CA TRP A 114 10.98 -2.45 -10.97
C TRP A 114 10.41 -3.30 -9.84
N MET A 115 9.54 -4.28 -10.17
CA MET A 115 8.98 -5.18 -9.16
C MET A 115 10.08 -5.96 -8.43
N ARG A 116 11.09 -6.46 -9.16
CA ARG A 116 12.23 -7.16 -8.54
C ARG A 116 13.04 -6.24 -7.63
N HIS A 117 13.27 -5.01 -8.08
CA HIS A 117 14.00 -4.01 -7.30
C HIS A 117 13.28 -3.69 -5.99
N LEU A 118 11.97 -3.52 -6.03
CA LEU A 118 11.16 -3.25 -4.83
C LEU A 118 11.20 -4.43 -3.85
N ALA A 119 11.13 -5.66 -4.34
CA ALA A 119 11.24 -6.85 -3.50
C ALA A 119 12.60 -6.93 -2.83
N GLU A 120 13.69 -6.62 -3.55
CA GLU A 120 15.04 -6.56 -2.98
C GLU A 120 15.16 -5.46 -1.93
N LEU A 121 14.62 -4.28 -2.22
CA LEU A 121 14.59 -3.17 -1.27
C LEU A 121 13.91 -3.60 0.04
N ALA A 122 12.78 -4.30 -0.07
CA ALA A 122 12.07 -4.79 1.11
C ALA A 122 12.94 -5.78 1.91
N ARG A 123 13.56 -6.74 1.24
CA ARG A 123 14.43 -7.72 1.92
C ARG A 123 15.63 -7.05 2.58
N GLU A 124 16.27 -6.12 1.90
CA GLU A 124 17.41 -5.36 2.44
C GLU A 124 17.00 -4.46 3.61
N SER A 125 15.74 -4.02 3.63
CA SER A 125 15.19 -3.19 4.71
C SER A 125 14.80 -3.99 5.96
N GLY A 126 14.87 -5.32 5.89
CA GLY A 126 14.67 -6.18 7.06
C GLY A 126 13.33 -6.92 7.08
N PHE A 127 12.55 -6.91 5.99
CA PHE A 127 11.32 -7.70 5.93
C PHE A 127 11.66 -9.19 5.86
N ALA A 128 11.15 -9.94 6.81
CA ALA A 128 11.43 -11.38 6.91
C ALA A 128 10.71 -12.20 5.84
N GLN A 129 9.58 -11.68 5.36
CA GLN A 129 8.79 -12.34 4.31
C GLN A 129 8.36 -11.29 3.29
N VAL A 130 8.65 -11.56 2.02
CA VAL A 130 8.26 -10.71 0.89
C VAL A 130 7.60 -11.59 -0.15
N GLU A 131 6.37 -11.27 -0.54
CA GLU A 131 5.62 -12.06 -1.52
C GLU A 131 4.93 -11.18 -2.56
N GLU A 132 4.62 -11.77 -3.71
CA GLU A 132 3.80 -11.14 -4.73
C GLU A 132 2.51 -11.93 -4.88
N VAL A 133 1.38 -11.22 -4.99
CA VAL A 133 0.07 -11.80 -5.24
C VAL A 133 -0.58 -11.05 -6.37
N LYS A 134 -1.11 -11.77 -7.35
CA LYS A 134 -1.81 -11.16 -8.47
C LYS A 134 -3.31 -11.02 -8.14
N LEU A 135 -3.82 -9.79 -8.23
CA LEU A 135 -5.24 -9.53 -8.10
C LEU A 135 -5.96 -9.89 -9.41
N ALA A 136 -7.25 -10.27 -9.30
CA ALA A 136 -8.09 -10.61 -10.45
C ALA A 136 -8.64 -9.33 -11.10
N MET A 137 -7.74 -8.47 -11.56
CA MET A 137 -8.10 -7.21 -12.23
C MET A 137 -7.23 -7.02 -13.47
N ASP A 138 -7.69 -6.15 -14.37
CA ASP A 138 -6.94 -5.80 -15.58
C ASP A 138 -5.79 -4.83 -15.25
N GLY A 139 -4.76 -4.82 -16.10
CA GLY A 139 -3.62 -3.94 -15.96
C GLY A 139 -2.57 -4.46 -14.99
N ARG A 140 -1.86 -3.54 -14.33
CA ARG A 140 -0.81 -3.88 -13.38
C ARG A 140 -1.45 -4.20 -12.02
N ALA A 141 -1.55 -5.50 -11.76
CA ALA A 141 -2.37 -6.08 -10.70
C ALA A 141 -1.57 -6.85 -9.65
N ARG A 142 -0.24 -6.76 -9.67
CA ARG A 142 0.59 -7.48 -8.70
C ARG A 142 0.74 -6.67 -7.43
N VAL A 143 0.37 -7.29 -6.30
CA VAL A 143 0.58 -6.74 -4.97
C VAL A 143 1.91 -7.25 -4.46
N LEU A 144 2.77 -6.34 -4.03
CA LEU A 144 3.97 -6.69 -3.27
C LEU A 144 3.64 -6.52 -1.79
N VAL A 145 3.83 -7.58 -1.01
CA VAL A 145 3.54 -7.61 0.42
C VAL A 145 4.81 -7.89 1.20
N GLY A 146 5.08 -7.07 2.20
CA GLY A 146 6.17 -7.31 3.13
C GLY A 146 5.65 -7.50 4.55
N HIS A 147 6.14 -8.56 5.21
CA HIS A 147 5.88 -8.80 6.62
C HIS A 147 7.20 -8.65 7.39
N PRO A 148 7.23 -7.85 8.48
CA PRO A 148 8.45 -7.71 9.27
C PRO A 148 8.85 -9.02 9.95
N GLU A 149 7.89 -9.93 10.16
CA GLU A 149 8.11 -11.25 10.75
C GLU A 149 7.49 -12.31 9.84
N VAL A 150 8.02 -13.54 9.91
CA VAL A 150 7.47 -14.66 9.16
C VAL A 150 6.06 -14.96 9.69
N GLN A 151 5.08 -14.99 8.79
CA GLN A 151 3.70 -15.25 9.14
C GLN A 151 3.52 -16.75 9.39
N ALA A 152 2.90 -17.10 10.53
CA ALA A 152 2.50 -18.47 10.81
C ALA A 152 1.32 -18.82 9.90
N HIS A 153 1.42 -19.98 9.22
CA HIS A 153 0.29 -20.48 8.47
C HIS A 153 -0.72 -21.08 9.45
N PRO A 154 -2.02 -20.78 9.31
CA PRO A 154 -3.03 -21.48 10.09
C PRO A 154 -2.97 -22.97 9.77
N VAL A 155 -2.94 -23.77 10.79
CA VAL A 155 -2.92 -25.22 10.67
C VAL A 155 -4.35 -25.73 10.44
#